data_f11a1dd4d62f26263d1c18eddd873363
#
_entry.id   f11a1dd4d62f26263d1c18eddd873363
#
_cell.length_a   1.000
_cell.length_b   1.000
_cell.length_c   1.000
_cell.angle_alpha   90.00
_cell.angle_beta   90.00
_cell.angle_gamma   90.00
#
_symmetry.space_group_name_H-M   'P 1'
#
loop_
_entity.id
_entity.type
_entity.pdbx_description
1 polymer ?
#
loop_
_entity_poly.entity_id
_entity_poly.type
_entity_poly.pdbx_seq_one_letter_code
_entity_poly.pdbx_strand_id
1 'polypeptide(L)'
;MSKNQSYADKYAEAAMEQMKRYGIPASVTLAQGMLESSNGESELSRLGNNHFGIKATASWLKNGGEYMVYTDDKPNEKFCKYSSVADSYEHHSKFLANNQRYAKCFQLSPDDYKGWTKGIAKAGYASGMGYATDLQDIIELNGLQKYDQQVMSEMKAQGKSFGVENNPRQAASEEQVQDKRPNGKYSFPLLRETYLFIT
;
A
#
# COMPACT_ATOMS: atom_id res chain seq x y z
N MET A 1 -3.01 18.57 16.17
CA MET A 1 -3.12 17.77 14.94
C MET A 1 -2.85 16.34 15.32
N SER A 2 -3.70 15.36 14.93
CA SER A 2 -3.45 13.96 15.23
C SER A 2 -2.28 13.43 14.38
N LYS A 3 -1.63 12.32 14.82
CA LYS A 3 -0.54 11.68 14.04
C LYS A 3 -1.02 11.25 12.65
N ASN A 4 -2.25 10.73 12.56
CA ASN A 4 -2.85 10.33 11.30
C ASN A 4 -3.01 11.52 10.34
N GLN A 5 -3.50 12.66 10.84
CA GLN A 5 -3.65 13.87 10.02
C GLN A 5 -2.29 14.37 9.54
N SER A 6 -1.28 14.38 10.41
CA SER A 6 0.09 14.78 10.04
C SER A 6 0.69 13.86 8.96
N TYR A 7 0.42 12.55 9.05
CA TYR A 7 0.83 11.59 8.03
C TYR A 7 0.12 11.85 6.70
N ALA A 8 -1.22 12.02 6.74
CA ALA A 8 -2.00 12.31 5.54
C ALA A 8 -1.51 13.59 4.86
N ASP A 9 -1.36 14.68 5.59
CA ASP A 9 -0.91 15.96 5.03
C ASP A 9 0.47 15.85 4.37
N LYS A 10 1.35 15.02 4.93
CA LYS A 10 2.70 14.83 4.39
C LYS A 10 2.75 13.97 3.13
N TYR A 11 1.88 12.96 3.03
CA TYR A 11 1.97 11.94 1.99
C TYR A 11 0.76 11.88 1.04
N ALA A 12 -0.22 12.78 1.21
CA ALA A 12 -1.41 12.82 0.35
C ALA A 12 -1.07 12.97 -1.13
N GLU A 13 -0.11 13.84 -1.47
CA GLU A 13 0.30 14.06 -2.85
C GLU A 13 0.87 12.78 -3.48
N ALA A 14 1.73 12.08 -2.77
CA ALA A 14 2.27 10.80 -3.23
C ALA A 14 1.15 9.77 -3.46
N ALA A 15 0.18 9.66 -2.55
CA ALA A 15 -0.94 8.74 -2.68
C ALA A 15 -1.86 9.11 -3.86
N MET A 16 -2.16 10.39 -4.03
CA MET A 16 -2.97 10.87 -5.16
C MET A 16 -2.28 10.63 -6.51
N GLU A 17 -0.96 10.80 -6.59
CA GLU A 17 -0.20 10.48 -7.79
C GLU A 17 -0.30 8.98 -8.14
N GLN A 18 -0.18 8.10 -7.13
CA GLN A 18 -0.38 6.66 -7.33
C GLN A 18 -1.81 6.32 -7.79
N MET A 19 -2.82 7.02 -7.26
CA MET A 19 -4.19 6.85 -7.72
C MET A 19 -4.34 7.24 -9.20
N LYS A 20 -3.77 8.35 -9.65
CA LYS A 20 -3.80 8.77 -11.07
C LYS A 20 -3.16 7.71 -11.98
N ARG A 21 -2.03 7.16 -11.57
CA ARG A 21 -1.22 6.23 -12.36
C ARG A 21 -1.75 4.80 -12.37
N TYR A 22 -2.31 4.33 -11.27
CA TYR A 22 -2.67 2.92 -11.08
C TYR A 22 -4.17 2.68 -10.84
N GLY A 23 -4.94 3.73 -10.50
CA GLY A 23 -6.35 3.60 -10.16
C GLY A 23 -6.61 3.00 -8.77
N ILE A 24 -5.61 2.97 -7.90
CA ILE A 24 -5.74 2.55 -6.51
C ILE A 24 -6.20 3.76 -5.69
N PRO A 25 -7.29 3.68 -4.88
CA PRO A 25 -7.74 4.82 -4.09
C PRO A 25 -6.61 5.42 -3.24
N ALA A 26 -6.44 6.74 -3.30
CA ALA A 26 -5.45 7.45 -2.48
C ALA A 26 -5.72 7.24 -0.98
N SER A 27 -6.99 7.22 -0.59
CA SER A 27 -7.43 6.93 0.77
C SER A 27 -6.97 5.56 1.27
N VAL A 28 -7.06 4.53 0.43
CA VAL A 28 -6.62 3.16 0.75
C VAL A 28 -5.10 3.12 0.89
N THR A 29 -4.37 3.73 -0.03
CA THR A 29 -2.90 3.80 0.03
C THR A 29 -2.43 4.51 1.30
N LEU A 30 -3.04 5.65 1.66
CA LEU A 30 -2.73 6.37 2.89
C LEU A 30 -3.04 5.54 4.14
N ALA A 31 -4.22 4.91 4.20
CA ALA A 31 -4.61 4.10 5.35
C ALA A 31 -3.66 2.91 5.55
N GLN A 32 -3.26 2.24 4.48
CA GLN A 32 -2.25 1.19 4.54
C GLN A 32 -0.90 1.74 5.03
N GLY A 33 -0.43 2.85 4.48
CA GLY A 33 0.80 3.49 4.92
C GLY A 33 0.79 3.87 6.39
N MET A 34 -0.31 4.43 6.90
CA MET A 34 -0.48 4.74 8.32
C MET A 34 -0.40 3.49 9.19
N LEU A 35 -1.15 2.45 8.81
CA LEU A 35 -1.24 1.21 9.59
C LEU A 35 0.09 0.47 9.59
N GLU A 36 0.70 0.27 8.43
CA GLU A 36 1.91 -0.55 8.26
C GLU A 36 3.19 0.12 8.78
N SER A 37 3.22 1.45 8.85
CA SER A 37 4.40 2.21 9.27
C SER A 37 4.28 2.86 10.66
N SER A 38 3.17 2.64 11.39
CA SER A 38 2.87 3.40 12.60
C SER A 38 2.91 4.92 12.34
N ASN A 39 2.21 5.37 11.31
CA ASN A 39 2.24 6.78 10.85
C ASN A 39 3.64 7.27 10.47
N GLY A 40 4.47 6.41 9.90
CA GLY A 40 5.85 6.75 9.51
C GLY A 40 6.85 6.79 10.67
N GLU A 41 6.46 6.31 11.86
CA GLU A 41 7.31 6.31 13.05
C GLU A 41 8.08 5.00 13.23
N SER A 42 7.72 3.92 12.53
CA SER A 42 8.47 2.67 12.60
C SER A 42 9.91 2.85 12.13
N GLU A 43 10.83 2.05 12.65
CA GLU A 43 12.23 2.09 12.26
C GLU A 43 12.40 1.83 10.76
N LEU A 44 11.66 0.86 10.24
CA LEU A 44 11.69 0.51 8.82
C LEU A 44 11.23 1.69 7.92
N SER A 45 10.22 2.44 8.33
CA SER A 45 9.79 3.63 7.58
C SER A 45 10.77 4.80 7.70
N ARG A 46 11.35 5.03 8.90
CA ARG A 46 12.27 6.15 9.14
C ARG A 46 13.64 5.97 8.50
N LEU A 47 14.21 4.76 8.55
CA LEU A 47 15.56 4.46 8.09
C LEU A 47 15.57 3.80 6.69
N GLY A 48 14.51 3.12 6.33
CA GLY A 48 14.38 2.41 5.06
C GLY A 48 13.39 3.03 4.07
N ASN A 49 12.71 4.12 4.44
CA ASN A 49 11.61 4.72 3.67
C ASN A 49 10.52 3.70 3.28
N ASN A 50 10.44 2.55 3.95
CA ASN A 50 9.52 1.48 3.63
C ASN A 50 8.25 1.63 4.50
N HIS A 51 7.24 2.24 3.93
CA HIS A 51 5.98 2.55 4.60
C HIS A 51 4.95 1.42 4.55
N PHE A 52 5.20 0.37 3.79
CA PHE A 52 4.25 -0.73 3.56
C PHE A 52 4.78 -2.09 3.98
N GLY A 53 5.95 -2.16 4.61
CA GLY A 53 6.54 -3.40 5.07
C GLY A 53 6.85 -4.40 3.95
N ILE A 54 7.19 -3.94 2.76
CA ILE A 54 7.44 -4.81 1.62
C ILE A 54 8.76 -5.55 1.79
N LYS A 55 8.68 -6.88 1.76
CA LYS A 55 9.85 -7.78 1.88
C LYS A 55 10.65 -7.80 0.57
N ALA A 56 11.98 -7.82 0.69
CA ALA A 56 12.89 -7.89 -0.44
C ALA A 56 12.82 -9.29 -1.08
N THR A 57 12.39 -9.33 -2.34
CA THR A 57 12.35 -10.57 -3.13
C THR A 57 13.72 -10.92 -3.69
N ALA A 58 13.88 -12.17 -4.18
CA ALA A 58 15.10 -12.57 -4.88
C ALA A 58 15.37 -11.67 -6.11
N SER A 59 14.34 -11.26 -6.84
CA SER A 59 14.45 -10.33 -7.96
C SER A 59 14.95 -8.96 -7.51
N TRP A 60 14.38 -8.41 -6.41
CA TRP A 60 14.84 -7.15 -5.82
C TRP A 60 16.34 -7.17 -5.53
N LEU A 61 16.80 -8.22 -4.85
CA LEU A 61 18.22 -8.38 -4.47
C LEU A 61 19.12 -8.57 -5.69
N LYS A 62 18.68 -9.38 -6.67
CA LYS A 62 19.44 -9.61 -7.92
C LYS A 62 19.64 -8.32 -8.71
N ASN A 63 18.68 -7.41 -8.66
CA ASN A 63 18.74 -6.12 -9.34
C ASN A 63 19.46 -5.03 -8.52
N GLY A 64 20.16 -5.39 -7.44
CA GLY A 64 20.95 -4.46 -6.62
C GLY A 64 20.12 -3.64 -5.64
N GLY A 65 18.88 -4.03 -5.37
CA GLY A 65 18.01 -3.34 -4.40
C GLY A 65 18.56 -3.44 -2.99
N GLU A 66 18.58 -2.31 -2.27
CA GLU A 66 18.99 -2.25 -0.87
C GLU A 66 17.93 -2.88 0.05
N TYR A 67 18.35 -3.34 1.21
CA TYR A 67 17.47 -3.95 2.20
C TYR A 67 17.90 -3.67 3.64
N MET A 68 16.93 -3.81 4.55
CA MET A 68 17.15 -3.85 5.99
C MET A 68 16.74 -5.22 6.52
N VAL A 69 17.34 -5.65 7.63
CA VAL A 69 17.06 -6.97 8.22
C VAL A 69 16.31 -6.79 9.53
N TYR A 70 15.18 -7.45 9.65
CA TYR A 70 14.37 -7.49 10.87
C TYR A 70 13.88 -8.92 11.15
N THR A 71 13.54 -9.16 12.41
CA THR A 71 12.79 -10.36 12.80
C THR A 71 11.32 -10.03 12.71
N ASP A 72 10.60 -10.75 11.85
CA ASP A 72 9.16 -10.67 11.66
C ASP A 72 8.57 -12.08 11.87
N ASP A 73 7.93 -12.69 10.89
CA ASP A 73 7.47 -14.08 10.94
C ASP A 73 8.62 -15.07 11.15
N LYS A 74 9.79 -14.71 10.64
CA LYS A 74 11.03 -15.47 10.72
C LYS A 74 12.18 -14.55 11.15
N PRO A 75 13.23 -15.11 11.78
CA PRO A 75 14.43 -14.34 12.05
C PRO A 75 15.15 -13.93 10.75
N ASN A 76 15.76 -12.74 10.78
CA ASN A 76 16.60 -12.23 9.69
C ASN A 76 15.88 -12.07 8.34
N GLU A 77 14.63 -11.65 8.33
CA GLU A 77 13.92 -11.33 7.09
C GLU A 77 14.40 -10.01 6.49
N LYS A 78 14.49 -9.99 5.17
CA LYS A 78 14.94 -8.80 4.43
C LYS A 78 13.73 -7.98 3.96
N PHE A 79 13.74 -6.70 4.26
CA PHE A 79 12.74 -5.74 3.82
C PHE A 79 13.37 -4.75 2.85
N CYS A 80 12.65 -4.35 1.81
CA CYS A 80 13.14 -3.35 0.87
C CYS A 80 13.50 -2.06 1.59
N LYS A 81 14.63 -1.46 1.19
CA LYS A 81 15.03 -0.11 1.57
C LYS A 81 15.01 0.76 0.33
N TYR A 82 14.36 1.91 0.42
CA TYR A 82 14.13 2.81 -0.70
C TYR A 82 14.94 4.10 -0.55
N SER A 83 15.26 4.72 -1.68
CA SER A 83 15.92 6.03 -1.74
C SER A 83 15.01 7.15 -1.24
N SER A 84 13.70 6.99 -1.43
CA SER A 84 12.68 7.96 -1.01
C SER A 84 11.39 7.26 -0.58
N VAL A 85 10.52 8.00 0.13
CA VAL A 85 9.17 7.52 0.44
C VAL A 85 8.33 7.37 -0.84
N ALA A 86 8.54 8.24 -1.84
CA ALA A 86 7.85 8.14 -3.11
C ALA A 86 8.13 6.80 -3.83
N ASP A 87 9.37 6.28 -3.74
CA ASP A 87 9.72 4.97 -4.29
C ASP A 87 8.99 3.83 -3.57
N SER A 88 8.78 3.97 -2.26
CA SER A 88 7.99 3.02 -1.47
C SER A 88 6.52 3.00 -1.93
N TYR A 89 5.91 4.17 -2.17
CA TYR A 89 4.55 4.30 -2.67
C TYR A 89 4.42 3.71 -4.09
N GLU A 90 5.37 4.00 -4.95
CA GLU A 90 5.42 3.45 -6.31
C GLU A 90 5.56 1.92 -6.30
N HIS A 91 6.46 1.38 -5.48
CA HIS A 91 6.64 -0.07 -5.37
C HIS A 91 5.41 -0.76 -4.78
N HIS A 92 4.74 -0.14 -3.80
CA HIS A 92 3.48 -0.64 -3.26
C HIS A 92 2.40 -0.73 -4.34
N SER A 93 2.24 0.31 -5.15
CA SER A 93 1.27 0.32 -6.25
C SER A 93 1.60 -0.76 -7.30
N LYS A 94 2.86 -0.90 -7.68
CA LYS A 94 3.33 -1.99 -8.56
C LYS A 94 3.11 -3.37 -7.95
N PHE A 95 3.34 -3.51 -6.66
CA PHE A 95 3.09 -4.77 -5.95
C PHE A 95 1.62 -5.19 -6.04
N LEU A 96 0.67 -4.27 -5.84
CA LEU A 96 -0.75 -4.57 -6.01
C LEU A 96 -1.11 -4.83 -7.48
N ALA A 97 -0.62 -4.00 -8.40
CA ALA A 97 -0.96 -4.08 -9.82
C ALA A 97 -0.44 -5.36 -10.48
N ASN A 98 0.78 -5.79 -10.15
CA ASN A 98 1.44 -6.93 -10.78
C ASN A 98 1.13 -8.28 -10.11
N ASN A 99 0.38 -8.28 -9.00
CA ASN A 99 0.05 -9.52 -8.31
C ASN A 99 -1.38 -9.95 -8.62
N GLN A 100 -1.52 -11.05 -9.35
CA GLN A 100 -2.80 -11.59 -9.85
C GLN A 100 -3.88 -11.73 -8.79
N ARG A 101 -3.53 -11.96 -7.52
CA ARG A 101 -4.52 -12.08 -6.43
C ARG A 101 -5.31 -10.80 -6.18
N TYR A 102 -4.76 -9.62 -6.52
CA TYR A 102 -5.44 -8.32 -6.40
C TYR A 102 -6.15 -7.89 -7.68
N ALA A 103 -6.09 -8.65 -8.76
CA ALA A 103 -6.65 -8.26 -10.07
C ALA A 103 -8.13 -7.85 -10.02
N LYS A 104 -8.91 -8.47 -9.12
CA LYS A 104 -10.33 -8.11 -8.93
C LYS A 104 -10.53 -6.73 -8.34
N CYS A 105 -9.57 -6.21 -7.56
CA CYS A 105 -9.65 -4.86 -7.01
C CYS A 105 -9.61 -3.81 -8.13
N PHE A 106 -8.82 -4.04 -9.18
CA PHE A 106 -8.70 -3.15 -10.33
C PHE A 106 -9.91 -3.13 -11.27
N GLN A 107 -10.96 -3.91 -10.96
CA GLN A 107 -12.26 -3.85 -11.62
C GLN A 107 -13.24 -2.93 -10.89
N LEU A 108 -12.89 -2.49 -9.68
CA LEU A 108 -13.67 -1.56 -8.87
C LEU A 108 -13.43 -0.12 -9.33
N SER A 109 -14.37 0.77 -8.98
CA SER A 109 -14.14 2.20 -9.16
C SER A 109 -12.93 2.67 -8.33
N PRO A 110 -12.09 3.59 -8.84
CA PRO A 110 -10.95 4.12 -8.08
C PRO A 110 -11.32 4.88 -6.80
N ASP A 111 -12.59 5.21 -6.57
CA ASP A 111 -13.11 5.83 -5.35
C ASP A 111 -13.93 4.87 -4.47
N ASP A 112 -14.07 3.59 -4.85
CA ASP A 112 -14.71 2.57 -4.03
C ASP A 112 -13.74 2.00 -2.98
N TYR A 113 -13.34 2.84 -2.02
CA TYR A 113 -12.42 2.42 -0.96
C TYR A 113 -12.95 1.24 -0.14
N LYS A 114 -14.29 1.10 0.01
CA LYS A 114 -14.90 -0.04 0.74
C LYS A 114 -14.73 -1.36 0.00
N GLY A 115 -14.94 -1.35 -1.29
CA GLY A 115 -14.67 -2.51 -2.15
C GLY A 115 -13.19 -2.85 -2.18
N TRP A 116 -12.31 -1.86 -2.31
CA TRP A 116 -10.88 -2.03 -2.34
C TRP A 116 -10.33 -2.63 -1.04
N THR A 117 -10.69 -2.10 0.13
CA THR A 117 -10.21 -2.61 1.43
C THR A 117 -10.66 -4.06 1.67
N LYS A 118 -11.91 -4.39 1.34
CA LYS A 118 -12.42 -5.78 1.39
C LYS A 118 -11.67 -6.69 0.41
N GLY A 119 -11.43 -6.22 -0.81
CA GLY A 119 -10.72 -6.98 -1.85
C GLY A 119 -9.27 -7.29 -1.45
N ILE A 120 -8.54 -6.29 -0.95
CA ILE A 120 -7.15 -6.43 -0.48
C ILE A 120 -7.07 -7.40 0.71
N ALA A 121 -7.97 -7.27 1.69
CA ALA A 121 -8.04 -8.16 2.84
C ALA A 121 -8.37 -9.61 2.42
N LYS A 122 -9.36 -9.80 1.55
CA LYS A 122 -9.74 -11.12 1.02
C LYS A 122 -8.60 -11.77 0.23
N ALA A 123 -7.82 -10.97 -0.48
CA ALA A 123 -6.64 -11.42 -1.22
C ALA A 123 -5.45 -11.78 -0.30
N GLY A 124 -5.58 -11.58 1.02
CA GLY A 124 -4.54 -11.95 1.99
C GLY A 124 -3.36 -10.99 2.06
N TYR A 125 -3.61 -9.69 1.94
CA TYR A 125 -2.57 -8.67 2.14
C TYR A 125 -2.01 -8.74 3.56
N ALA A 126 -2.88 -8.90 4.56
CA ALA A 126 -2.52 -9.11 5.95
C ALA A 126 -3.26 -10.31 6.54
N SER A 127 -2.67 -10.97 7.54
CA SER A 127 -3.21 -12.20 8.16
C SER A 127 -4.27 -11.93 9.24
N GLY A 128 -4.47 -10.67 9.67
CA GLY A 128 -5.38 -10.30 10.75
C GLY A 128 -6.84 -10.32 10.33
N MET A 129 -7.72 -10.90 11.18
CA MET A 129 -9.15 -10.63 11.08
C MET A 129 -9.38 -9.13 11.37
N GLY A 130 -10.22 -8.48 10.56
CA GLY A 130 -10.54 -7.06 10.74
C GLY A 130 -9.73 -6.09 9.91
N TYR A 131 -8.72 -6.54 9.16
CA TYR A 131 -7.86 -5.64 8.36
C TYR A 131 -8.65 -4.66 7.48
N ALA A 132 -9.72 -5.14 6.81
CA ALA A 132 -10.58 -4.26 6.00
C ALA A 132 -11.30 -3.21 6.86
N THR A 133 -11.78 -3.59 8.05
CA THR A 133 -12.44 -2.68 8.99
C THR A 133 -11.46 -1.65 9.52
N ASP A 134 -10.27 -2.07 9.92
CA ASP A 134 -9.23 -1.17 10.42
C ASP A 134 -8.87 -0.09 9.39
N LEU A 135 -8.73 -0.49 8.12
CA LEU A 135 -8.49 0.46 7.03
C LEU A 135 -9.67 1.41 6.81
N GLN A 136 -10.92 0.89 6.84
CA GLN A 136 -12.11 1.71 6.68
C GLN A 136 -12.25 2.72 7.81
N ASP A 137 -12.01 2.29 9.05
CA ASP A 137 -12.03 3.18 10.23
C ASP A 137 -10.98 4.30 10.10
N ILE A 138 -9.76 3.95 9.68
CA ILE A 138 -8.71 4.97 9.44
C ILE A 138 -9.17 5.96 8.36
N ILE A 139 -9.75 5.48 7.25
CA ILE A 139 -10.21 6.31 6.15
C ILE A 139 -11.33 7.25 6.63
N GLU A 140 -12.35 6.70 7.30
CA GLU A 140 -13.54 7.44 7.69
C GLU A 140 -13.27 8.44 8.81
N LEU A 141 -12.53 8.02 9.86
CA LEU A 141 -12.18 8.89 10.99
C LEU A 141 -11.28 10.07 10.61
N ASN A 142 -10.47 9.91 9.56
CA ASN A 142 -9.55 10.97 9.11
C ASN A 142 -10.03 11.67 7.82
N GLY A 143 -11.21 11.32 7.30
CA GLY A 143 -11.78 11.92 6.10
C GLY A 143 -10.90 11.78 4.86
N LEU A 144 -10.18 10.64 4.72
CA LEU A 144 -9.19 10.45 3.65
C LEU A 144 -9.83 10.33 2.26
N GLN A 145 -11.10 9.95 2.16
CA GLN A 145 -11.83 9.87 0.90
C GLN A 145 -11.91 11.20 0.15
N LYS A 146 -11.64 12.33 0.82
CA LYS A 146 -11.51 13.64 0.16
C LYS A 146 -10.44 13.66 -0.92
N TYR A 147 -9.36 12.92 -0.74
CA TYR A 147 -8.26 12.82 -1.70
C TYR A 147 -8.68 12.02 -2.94
N ASP A 148 -9.48 10.96 -2.76
CA ASP A 148 -10.06 10.21 -3.89
C ASP A 148 -10.96 11.11 -4.73
N GLN A 149 -11.85 11.87 -4.08
CA GLN A 149 -12.75 12.80 -4.76
C GLN A 149 -12.01 13.92 -5.48
N GLN A 150 -10.93 14.43 -4.91
CA GLN A 150 -10.08 15.41 -5.56
C GLN A 150 -9.50 14.83 -6.86
N VAL A 151 -8.88 13.64 -6.81
CA VAL A 151 -8.29 13.00 -7.99
C VAL A 151 -9.37 12.68 -9.04
N MET A 152 -10.54 12.16 -8.61
CA MET A 152 -11.66 11.89 -9.52
C MET A 152 -12.07 13.15 -10.29
N SER A 153 -12.15 14.29 -9.58
CA SER A 153 -12.53 15.58 -10.19
C SER A 153 -11.45 16.09 -11.15
N GLU A 154 -10.17 15.99 -10.77
CA GLU A 154 -9.05 16.41 -11.62
C GLU A 154 -8.98 15.57 -12.91
N MET A 155 -9.07 14.26 -12.81
CA MET A 155 -9.02 13.34 -13.96
C MET A 155 -10.20 13.58 -14.91
N LYS A 156 -11.41 13.78 -14.35
CA LYS A 156 -12.60 14.14 -15.14
C LYS A 156 -12.42 15.45 -15.88
N ALA A 157 -11.92 16.48 -15.21
CA ALA A 157 -11.69 17.80 -15.82
C ALA A 157 -10.65 17.76 -16.96
N GLN A 158 -9.68 16.85 -16.86
CA GLN A 158 -8.64 16.64 -17.87
C GLN A 158 -9.02 15.64 -18.97
N GLY A 159 -10.19 15.00 -18.87
CA GLY A 159 -10.60 13.94 -19.80
C GLY A 159 -9.69 12.71 -19.79
N LYS A 160 -8.98 12.47 -18.67
CA LYS A 160 -8.04 11.35 -18.52
C LYS A 160 -8.68 10.15 -17.87
N SER A 161 -8.18 8.96 -18.19
CA SER A 161 -8.56 7.68 -17.57
C SER A 161 -7.49 7.20 -16.60
N PHE A 162 -7.93 6.49 -15.55
CA PHE A 162 -7.04 5.91 -14.55
C PHE A 162 -6.27 4.71 -15.10
N GLY A 163 -5.02 4.56 -14.69
CA GLY A 163 -4.24 3.34 -14.94
C GLY A 163 -3.88 3.07 -16.40
N VAL A 164 -4.05 4.03 -17.31
CA VAL A 164 -3.79 3.84 -18.75
C VAL A 164 -2.31 3.56 -19.03
N GLU A 165 -1.42 4.22 -18.28
CA GLU A 165 0.04 4.07 -18.46
C GLU A 165 0.62 2.79 -17.83
N ASN A 166 -0.11 2.19 -16.89
CA ASN A 166 0.34 1.03 -16.10
C ASN A 166 -0.76 -0.03 -16.00
N ASN A 167 -1.43 -0.34 -17.11
CA ASN A 167 -2.49 -1.34 -17.13
C ASN A 167 -1.89 -2.74 -16.82
N PRO A 168 -2.22 -3.36 -15.68
CA PRO A 168 -1.69 -4.69 -15.33
C PRO A 168 -2.03 -5.77 -16.36
N ARG A 169 -3.03 -5.54 -17.20
CA ARG A 169 -3.40 -6.44 -18.29
C ARG A 169 -2.42 -6.42 -19.48
N GLN A 170 -1.66 -5.30 -19.65
CA GLN A 170 -0.65 -5.19 -20.71
C GLN A 170 0.75 -5.53 -20.22
N ALA A 171 1.06 -5.30 -18.93
CA ALA A 171 2.35 -5.69 -18.34
C ALA A 171 2.49 -7.21 -18.12
N ALA A 172 1.39 -7.96 -18.08
CA ALA A 172 1.39 -9.41 -17.87
C ALA A 172 1.98 -10.21 -19.04
N SER A 173 2.37 -9.58 -20.15
CA SER A 173 3.03 -10.23 -21.28
C SER A 173 4.55 -10.22 -21.21
N GLU A 174 5.18 -9.47 -20.32
CA GLU A 174 6.65 -9.29 -20.32
C GLU A 174 7.40 -9.68 -19.05
N GLU A 175 6.77 -9.87 -17.89
CA GLU A 175 7.44 -10.40 -16.70
C GLU A 175 6.54 -11.33 -15.89
N GLN A 176 6.56 -12.61 -16.24
CA GLN A 176 6.16 -13.67 -15.32
C GLN A 176 7.20 -13.76 -14.20
N VAL A 177 7.11 -12.86 -13.21
CA VAL A 177 7.74 -13.08 -11.92
C VAL A 177 6.97 -14.20 -11.25
N GLN A 178 7.47 -15.42 -11.38
CA GLN A 178 6.99 -16.57 -10.62
C GLN A 178 7.21 -16.32 -9.14
N ASP A 179 6.22 -15.73 -8.49
CA ASP A 179 6.14 -15.75 -7.04
C ASP A 179 5.61 -17.13 -6.60
N LYS A 180 6.49 -18.11 -6.60
CA LYS A 180 6.24 -19.40 -5.94
C LYS A 180 6.46 -19.23 -4.45
N ARG A 181 5.53 -18.58 -3.75
CA ARG A 181 5.49 -18.64 -2.31
C ARG A 181 4.55 -19.76 -1.86
N PRO A 182 5.03 -20.70 -1.02
CA PRO A 182 4.12 -21.56 -0.29
C PRO A 182 3.32 -20.69 0.67
N ASN A 183 1.99 -20.73 0.60
CA ASN A 183 0.99 -20.21 1.55
C ASN A 183 1.55 -19.34 2.71
N GLY A 184 2.24 -18.25 2.40
CA GLY A 184 2.83 -17.37 3.38
C GLY A 184 1.84 -16.26 3.75
N LYS A 185 1.23 -16.38 4.91
CA LYS A 185 0.52 -15.30 5.58
C LYS A 185 1.52 -14.18 5.82
N TYR A 186 1.25 -12.98 5.32
CA TYR A 186 1.95 -11.79 5.81
C TYR A 186 1.45 -11.54 7.23
N SER A 187 2.30 -11.78 8.19
CA SER A 187 2.13 -11.34 9.55
C SER A 187 2.99 -10.10 9.71
N PHE A 188 2.40 -8.99 10.11
CA PHE A 188 3.13 -7.79 10.51
C PHE A 188 3.07 -7.71 12.03
N PRO A 189 4.12 -8.12 12.76
CA PRO A 189 4.05 -8.27 14.21
C PRO A 189 4.13 -6.98 15.00
N LEU A 190 4.36 -5.83 14.40
CA LEU A 190 4.73 -4.62 15.15
C LEU A 190 3.57 -3.73 15.62
N LEU A 191 2.29 -4.11 15.42
CA LEU A 191 1.19 -3.16 15.68
C LEU A 191 0.06 -3.65 16.58
N ARG A 192 0.19 -4.79 17.29
CA ARG A 192 -0.90 -5.26 18.14
C ARG A 192 -1.01 -4.58 19.51
N GLU A 193 -0.04 -3.78 19.95
CA GLU A 193 -0.06 -3.25 21.32
C GLU A 193 -0.39 -1.76 21.48
N THR A 194 -0.63 -1.01 20.40
CA THR A 194 -0.78 0.46 20.53
C THR A 194 -2.14 1.03 20.12
N TYR A 195 -3.11 0.24 19.68
CA TYR A 195 -4.42 0.75 19.26
C TYR A 195 -5.57 0.58 20.25
N LEU A 196 -5.30 0.08 21.46
CA LEU A 196 -6.25 0.12 22.58
C LEU A 196 -5.89 1.33 23.44
N PHE A 197 -6.75 2.31 23.48
CA PHE A 197 -6.80 3.54 24.26
C PHE A 197 -6.47 4.82 23.50
N ILE A 198 -7.45 5.32 22.77
CA ILE A 198 -7.79 6.74 22.79
C ILE A 198 -9.32 6.82 22.79
N THR A 199 -9.89 6.89 23.96
CA THR A 199 -11.19 7.55 24.23
C THR A 199 -10.99 9.04 24.16
#